data_2f01dd66476dbddc475bc3d4d935ce5e
#
_entry.id   2f01dd66476dbddc475bc3d4d935ce5e
#
_cell.length_a   1.000
_cell.length_b   1.000
_cell.length_c   1.000
_cell.angle_alpha   90.00
_cell.angle_beta   90.00
_cell.angle_gamma   90.00
#
_symmetry.space_group_name_H-M   'P 1'
#
loop_
_entity.id
_entity.type
_entity.pdbx_description
1 polymer ?
#
loop_
_entity_poly.entity_id
_entity_poly.type
_entity_poly.pdbx_seq_one_letter_code
_entity_poly.pdbx_strand_id
1 'polypeptide(L)'
;MRPLPKADDIASLSRALDTEQQELSVWSATHRYAPMAPRKVRLVTDLIRGRSVQDALDVLKFANKRAAVMVDKVLRSAIANADEQEADIEELYVCEARVDEGGVRQGTRRWRPKDRGRAVPFTRLASHIRISVDLE
;
A
#
# COMPACT_ATOMS: atom_id res chain seq x y z
N MET A 1 -17.76 5.65 5.60
CA MET A 1 -16.56 6.14 4.90
C MET A 1 -16.87 7.50 4.31
N ARG A 2 -16.11 8.54 4.63
CA ARG A 2 -16.26 9.83 3.94
C ARG A 2 -15.73 9.67 2.51
N PRO A 3 -16.43 10.18 1.49
CA PRO A 3 -15.91 10.18 0.13
C PRO A 3 -14.61 11.01 0.10
N LEU A 4 -13.66 10.55 -0.70
CA LEU A 4 -12.45 11.34 -0.97
C LEU A 4 -12.86 12.63 -1.73
N PRO A 5 -12.20 13.77 -1.44
CA PRO A 5 -12.47 15.00 -2.16
C PRO A 5 -12.21 14.82 -3.66
N LYS A 6 -13.02 15.45 -4.49
CA LYS A 6 -12.83 15.48 -5.94
C LYS A 6 -11.84 16.59 -6.30
N ALA A 7 -11.32 16.55 -7.52
CA ALA A 7 -10.39 17.58 -8.02
C ALA A 7 -10.96 19.01 -7.88
N ASP A 8 -12.26 19.18 -8.14
CA ASP A 8 -12.95 20.48 -7.99
C ASP A 8 -13.01 20.93 -6.52
N ASP A 9 -13.16 19.98 -5.58
CA ASP A 9 -13.19 20.25 -4.14
C ASP A 9 -11.78 20.69 -3.68
N ILE A 10 -10.70 20.03 -4.19
CA ILE A 10 -9.32 20.39 -3.90
C ILE A 10 -9.00 21.77 -4.45
N ALA A 11 -9.41 22.09 -5.68
CA ALA A 11 -9.23 23.40 -6.30
C ALA A 11 -9.99 24.52 -5.56
N SER A 12 -11.13 24.24 -4.97
CA SER A 12 -11.88 25.20 -4.15
C SER A 12 -11.22 25.42 -2.79
N LEU A 13 -10.70 24.35 -2.18
CA LEU A 13 -9.99 24.38 -0.90
C LEU A 13 -8.66 25.14 -1.03
N SER A 14 -7.86 24.89 -2.09
CA SER A 14 -6.59 25.58 -2.32
C SER A 14 -6.79 27.09 -2.44
N ARG A 15 -7.84 27.54 -3.16
CA ARG A 15 -8.18 28.96 -3.24
C ARG A 15 -8.64 29.56 -1.90
N ALA A 16 -9.36 28.78 -1.09
CA ALA A 16 -9.87 29.23 0.20
C ALA A 16 -8.76 29.31 1.27
N LEU A 17 -7.73 28.48 1.15
CA LEU A 17 -6.62 28.40 2.10
C LEU A 17 -5.38 29.18 1.62
N ASP A 18 -5.41 29.72 0.40
CA ASP A 18 -4.27 30.37 -0.26
C ASP A 18 -3.01 29.48 -0.31
N THR A 19 -3.23 28.17 -0.55
CA THR A 19 -2.24 27.11 -0.54
C THR A 19 -2.18 26.44 -1.90
N GLU A 20 -1.05 25.96 -2.34
CA GLU A 20 -0.95 25.24 -3.61
C GLU A 20 -1.73 23.91 -3.57
N GLN A 21 -2.28 23.50 -4.72
CA GLN A 21 -3.06 22.26 -4.81
C GLN A 21 -2.24 21.02 -4.46
N GLN A 22 -0.93 21.07 -4.70
CA GLN A 22 0.01 20.00 -4.42
C GLN A 22 0.13 19.72 -2.92
N GLU A 23 0.14 20.76 -2.08
CA GLU A 23 0.20 20.64 -0.61
C GLU A 23 -1.06 19.99 0.01
N LEU A 24 -2.17 19.97 -0.73
CA LEU A 24 -3.42 19.33 -0.30
C LEU A 24 -3.63 17.93 -0.90
N SER A 25 -2.68 17.47 -1.71
CA SER A 25 -2.82 16.24 -2.49
C SER A 25 -2.06 15.08 -1.86
N VAL A 26 -2.77 13.98 -1.62
CA VAL A 26 -2.19 12.71 -1.18
C VAL A 26 -2.27 11.71 -2.33
N TRP A 27 -1.13 11.22 -2.79
CA TRP A 27 -1.07 10.27 -3.89
C TRP A 27 -1.07 8.83 -3.37
N SER A 28 -1.95 8.01 -3.90
CA SER A 28 -2.10 6.64 -3.42
C SER A 28 -2.11 5.61 -4.54
N ALA A 29 -1.58 4.43 -4.23
CA ALA A 29 -1.69 3.26 -5.08
C ALA A 29 -2.18 2.05 -4.28
N THR A 30 -2.87 1.14 -4.96
CA THR A 30 -3.45 -0.05 -4.31
C THR A 30 -3.23 -1.31 -5.14
N HIS A 31 -2.66 -2.34 -4.51
CA HIS A 31 -2.60 -3.69 -5.06
C HIS A 31 -3.69 -4.55 -4.41
N ARG A 32 -4.72 -4.90 -5.17
CA ARG A 32 -5.81 -5.76 -4.69
C ARG A 32 -5.47 -7.24 -4.88
N TYR A 33 -5.91 -8.08 -3.93
CA TYR A 33 -5.75 -9.53 -3.96
C TYR A 33 -4.31 -10.03 -4.07
N ALA A 34 -3.35 -9.32 -3.45
CA ALA A 34 -1.97 -9.78 -3.36
C ALA A 34 -1.91 -11.20 -2.78
N PRO A 35 -1.18 -12.15 -3.42
CA PRO A 35 -1.21 -13.57 -3.08
C PRO A 35 -0.39 -13.91 -1.83
N MET A 36 -0.60 -13.15 -0.76
CA MET A 36 0.08 -13.28 0.53
C MET A 36 -0.86 -12.94 1.69
N ALA A 37 -0.65 -13.62 2.85
CA ALA A 37 -1.43 -13.34 4.04
C ALA A 37 -1.10 -11.94 4.60
N PRO A 38 -2.12 -11.16 5.07
CA PRO A 38 -1.96 -9.78 5.54
C PRO A 38 -0.89 -9.62 6.61
N ARG A 39 -0.83 -10.53 7.58
CA ARG A 39 0.18 -10.51 8.65
C ARG A 39 1.62 -10.47 8.13
N LYS A 40 1.91 -11.18 7.01
CA LYS A 40 3.26 -11.20 6.44
C LYS A 40 3.58 -9.92 5.68
N VAL A 41 2.58 -9.30 5.07
CA VAL A 41 2.74 -8.03 4.35
C VAL A 41 2.92 -6.88 5.34
N ARG A 42 2.15 -6.86 6.44
CA ARG A 42 2.26 -5.82 7.50
C ARG A 42 3.67 -5.70 8.05
N LEU A 43 4.40 -6.80 8.22
CA LEU A 43 5.80 -6.76 8.65
C LEU A 43 6.72 -5.95 7.73
N VAL A 44 6.36 -5.80 6.47
CA VAL A 44 7.14 -5.03 5.49
C VAL A 44 6.61 -3.60 5.38
N THR A 45 5.29 -3.42 5.36
CA THR A 45 4.68 -2.08 5.31
C THR A 45 5.01 -1.25 6.55
N ASP A 46 5.13 -1.89 7.73
CA ASP A 46 5.52 -1.20 8.97
C ASP A 46 6.98 -0.70 8.94
N LEU A 47 7.84 -1.26 8.08
CA LEU A 47 9.23 -0.80 7.93
C LEU A 47 9.34 0.50 7.12
N ILE A 48 8.38 0.78 6.26
CA ILE A 48 8.43 1.95 5.34
C ILE A 48 7.55 3.10 5.79
N ARG A 49 6.62 2.87 6.70
CA ARG A 49 5.70 3.91 7.17
C ARG A 49 6.45 5.05 7.85
N GLY A 50 6.13 6.31 7.48
CA GLY A 50 6.74 7.51 8.04
C GLY A 50 8.19 7.76 7.61
N ARG A 51 8.66 7.11 6.54
CA ARG A 51 9.99 7.33 5.96
C ARG A 51 9.88 8.14 4.69
N SER A 52 10.99 8.80 4.33
CA SER A 52 11.13 9.37 2.99
C SER A 52 10.99 8.27 1.92
N VAL A 53 10.55 8.63 0.75
CA VAL A 53 10.37 7.67 -0.36
C VAL A 53 11.69 7.00 -0.73
N GLN A 54 12.81 7.72 -0.73
CA GLN A 54 14.13 7.20 -1.05
C GLN A 54 14.57 6.14 -0.03
N ASP A 55 14.48 6.46 1.27
CA ASP A 55 14.78 5.51 2.34
C ASP A 55 13.88 4.27 2.30
N ALA A 56 12.59 4.45 2.00
CA ALA A 56 11.64 3.36 1.89
C ALA A 56 12.01 2.39 0.76
N LEU A 57 12.40 2.92 -0.42
CA LEU A 57 12.88 2.11 -1.54
C LEU A 57 14.15 1.34 -1.19
N ASP A 58 15.09 1.97 -0.50
CA ASP A 58 16.34 1.31 -0.11
C ASP A 58 16.10 0.21 0.93
N VAL A 59 15.29 0.47 1.94
CA VAL A 59 14.86 -0.56 2.91
C VAL A 59 14.21 -1.76 2.21
N LEU A 60 13.35 -1.52 1.20
CA LEU A 60 12.69 -2.59 0.45
C LEU A 60 13.66 -3.41 -0.40
N LYS A 61 14.69 -2.79 -1.00
CA LYS A 61 15.75 -3.50 -1.76
C LYS A 61 16.51 -4.49 -0.88
N PHE A 62 16.84 -4.09 0.36
CA PHE A 62 17.57 -4.96 1.30
C PHE A 62 16.67 -5.96 2.03
N ALA A 63 15.36 -5.77 2.03
CA ALA A 63 14.41 -6.66 2.68
C ALA A 63 14.28 -7.99 1.93
N ASN A 64 14.93 -9.05 2.40
CA ASN A 64 14.86 -10.39 1.82
C ASN A 64 13.51 -11.08 2.15
N LYS A 65 12.41 -10.45 1.73
CA LYS A 65 11.04 -10.95 1.92
C LYS A 65 10.26 -10.86 0.61
N ARG A 66 9.55 -11.93 0.28
CA ARG A 66 8.67 -11.95 -0.90
C ARG A 66 7.64 -10.81 -0.90
N ALA A 67 7.21 -10.34 0.27
CA ALA A 67 6.30 -9.21 0.39
C ALA A 67 6.94 -7.90 -0.09
N ALA A 68 8.25 -7.72 0.08
CA ALA A 68 8.95 -6.49 -0.31
C ALA A 68 8.78 -6.18 -1.80
N VAL A 69 8.87 -7.20 -2.66
CA VAL A 69 8.68 -7.03 -4.11
C VAL A 69 7.27 -6.51 -4.47
N MET A 70 6.24 -6.94 -3.72
CA MET A 70 4.87 -6.47 -3.96
C MET A 70 4.66 -5.05 -3.42
N VAL A 71 5.22 -4.75 -2.26
CA VAL A 71 5.16 -3.43 -1.63
C VAL A 71 5.95 -2.40 -2.45
N ASP A 72 7.14 -2.75 -2.95
CA ASP A 72 7.95 -1.92 -3.84
C ASP A 72 7.19 -1.50 -5.10
N LYS A 73 6.48 -2.44 -5.74
CA LYS A 73 5.65 -2.11 -6.92
C LYS A 73 4.54 -1.12 -6.62
N VAL A 74 3.90 -1.26 -5.45
CA VAL A 74 2.83 -0.33 -5.05
C VAL A 74 3.40 1.04 -4.72
N LEU A 75 4.54 1.09 -4.02
CA LEU A 75 5.22 2.35 -3.71
C LEU A 75 5.63 3.08 -4.98
N ARG A 76 6.27 2.40 -5.94
CA ARG A 76 6.63 3.00 -7.23
C ARG A 76 5.42 3.51 -8.01
N SER A 77 4.28 2.83 -7.92
CA SER A 77 3.03 3.30 -8.55
C SER A 77 2.49 4.56 -7.86
N ALA A 78 2.63 4.68 -6.53
CA ALA A 78 2.24 5.89 -5.82
C ALA A 78 3.16 7.08 -6.17
N ILE A 79 4.47 6.83 -6.28
CA ILE A 79 5.45 7.83 -6.71
C ILE A 79 5.15 8.30 -8.14
N ALA A 80 4.86 7.39 -9.07
CA ALA A 80 4.53 7.76 -10.44
C ALA A 80 3.25 8.60 -10.53
N ASN A 81 2.26 8.35 -9.65
CA ASN A 81 1.06 9.18 -9.58
C ASN A 81 1.36 10.60 -9.05
N ALA A 82 2.38 10.76 -8.19
CA ALA A 82 2.84 12.06 -7.73
C ALA A 82 3.62 12.79 -8.83
N ASP A 83 4.51 12.09 -9.53
CA ASP A 83 5.30 12.60 -10.65
C ASP A 83 4.41 13.11 -11.82
N GLU A 84 3.29 12.40 -12.11
CA GLU A 84 2.29 12.87 -13.09
C GLU A 84 1.65 14.22 -12.71
N GLN A 85 1.68 14.60 -11.45
CA GLN A 85 1.16 15.88 -10.94
C GLN A 85 2.28 16.88 -10.62
N GLU A 86 3.50 16.62 -11.14
CA GLU A 86 4.66 17.49 -11.01
C GLU A 86 5.11 17.76 -9.55
N ALA A 87 4.79 16.82 -8.62
CA ALA A 87 5.23 16.90 -7.24
C ALA A 87 6.71 16.59 -7.10
N ASP A 88 7.41 17.26 -6.18
CA ASP A 88 8.82 17.00 -5.94
C ASP A 88 9.03 15.65 -5.25
N ILE A 89 9.66 14.71 -5.98
CA ILE A 89 9.89 13.35 -5.52
C ILE A 89 10.84 13.31 -4.30
N GLU A 90 11.74 14.28 -4.17
CA GLU A 90 12.73 14.34 -3.08
C GLU A 90 12.08 14.68 -1.73
N GLU A 91 10.97 15.42 -1.75
CA GLU A 91 10.22 15.84 -0.57
C GLU A 91 9.11 14.85 -0.19
N LEU A 92 8.91 13.79 -1.00
CA LEU A 92 7.86 12.81 -0.71
C LEU A 92 8.21 11.88 0.45
N TYR A 93 7.23 11.66 1.32
CA TYR A 93 7.29 10.66 2.39
C TYR A 93 6.08 9.72 2.39
N VAL A 94 6.22 8.56 3.00
CA VAL A 94 5.14 7.55 3.11
C VAL A 94 4.23 7.90 4.29
N CYS A 95 3.13 8.60 4.04
CA CYS A 95 2.18 8.99 5.08
C CYS A 95 1.32 7.79 5.55
N GLU A 96 0.85 6.95 4.65
CA GLU A 96 0.06 5.77 4.99
C GLU A 96 0.56 4.51 4.27
N ALA A 97 0.77 3.42 5.03
CA ALA A 97 0.99 2.09 4.49
C ALA A 97 0.04 1.11 5.19
N ARG A 98 -1.03 0.71 4.50
CA ARG A 98 -2.13 -0.08 5.04
C ARG A 98 -2.27 -1.42 4.35
N VAL A 99 -2.61 -2.44 5.13
CA VAL A 99 -2.84 -3.80 4.62
C VAL A 99 -4.15 -4.33 5.16
N ASP A 100 -5.10 -4.53 4.26
CA ASP A 100 -6.42 -5.08 4.56
C ASP A 100 -6.51 -6.55 4.14
N GLU A 101 -7.48 -7.28 4.71
CA GLU A 101 -7.72 -8.67 4.35
C GLU A 101 -8.47 -8.75 3.02
N GLY A 102 -7.90 -9.49 2.06
CA GLY A 102 -8.50 -9.74 0.75
C GLY A 102 -9.34 -11.03 0.69
N GLY A 103 -9.65 -11.63 1.85
CA GLY A 103 -10.38 -12.88 1.92
C GLY A 103 -9.55 -14.11 1.54
N VAL A 104 -10.23 -15.18 1.22
CA VAL A 104 -9.60 -16.45 0.84
C VAL A 104 -9.16 -16.39 -0.62
N ARG A 105 -7.90 -16.69 -0.87
CA ARG A 105 -7.37 -16.78 -2.22
C ARG A 105 -8.06 -17.91 -2.98
N GLN A 106 -8.64 -17.60 -4.14
CA GLN A 106 -9.32 -18.60 -4.99
C GLN A 106 -8.37 -19.74 -5.36
N GLY A 107 -8.90 -20.96 -5.43
CA GLY A 107 -8.14 -22.16 -5.79
C GLY A 107 -7.14 -22.65 -4.74
N THR A 108 -7.12 -22.07 -3.54
CA THR A 108 -6.13 -22.43 -2.50
C THR A 108 -6.70 -23.26 -1.34
N ARG A 109 -7.92 -23.78 -1.49
CA ARG A 109 -8.47 -24.72 -0.51
C ARG A 109 -7.67 -26.01 -0.57
N ARG A 110 -6.97 -26.33 0.51
CA ARG A 110 -6.12 -27.51 0.64
C ARG A 110 -6.52 -28.28 1.87
N TRP A 111 -6.12 -29.55 1.92
CA TRP A 111 -6.41 -30.45 2.99
C TRP A 111 -5.12 -30.88 3.69
N ARG A 112 -5.15 -30.92 5.00
CA ARG A 112 -4.06 -31.49 5.82
C ARG A 112 -4.56 -32.81 6.41
N PRO A 113 -3.79 -33.89 6.30
CA PRO A 113 -4.10 -35.14 7.01
C PRO A 113 -4.04 -34.88 8.51
N LYS A 114 -4.97 -35.48 9.24
CA LYS A 114 -4.99 -35.59 10.70
C LYS A 114 -5.12 -37.06 11.12
N ASP A 115 -5.07 -37.27 12.43
CA ASP A 115 -5.18 -38.60 13.02
C ASP A 115 -6.45 -39.31 12.59
N ARG A 116 -6.40 -40.64 12.56
CA ARG A 116 -7.53 -41.55 12.24
C ARG A 116 -8.15 -41.29 10.87
N GLY A 117 -7.35 -41.00 9.86
CA GLY A 117 -7.82 -40.83 8.48
C GLY A 117 -8.64 -39.55 8.23
N ARG A 118 -8.72 -38.62 9.20
CA ARG A 118 -9.42 -37.35 9.02
C ARG A 118 -8.57 -36.38 8.21
N ALA A 119 -9.22 -35.55 7.39
CA ALA A 119 -8.60 -34.46 6.70
C ALA A 119 -9.24 -33.12 7.12
N VAL A 120 -8.44 -32.11 7.38
CA VAL A 120 -8.91 -30.77 7.76
C VAL A 120 -8.59 -29.78 6.64
N PRO A 121 -9.59 -29.03 6.15
CA PRO A 121 -9.34 -28.01 5.14
C PRO A 121 -8.55 -26.85 5.74
N PHE A 122 -7.64 -26.28 4.97
CA PHE A 122 -7.03 -25.00 5.29
C PHE A 122 -7.02 -24.11 4.06
N THR A 123 -7.10 -22.81 4.29
CA THR A 123 -7.16 -21.80 3.25
C THR A 123 -5.92 -20.90 3.32
N ARG A 124 -5.56 -20.30 2.18
CA ARG A 124 -4.57 -19.24 2.12
C ARG A 124 -5.28 -17.92 1.94
N LEU A 125 -4.86 -16.91 2.68
CA LEU A 125 -5.42 -15.57 2.62
C LEU A 125 -4.73 -14.75 1.54
N ALA A 126 -5.50 -13.84 0.93
CA ALA A 126 -5.01 -12.74 0.13
C ALA A 126 -5.03 -11.45 0.97
N SER A 127 -4.37 -10.41 0.49
CA SER A 127 -4.38 -9.09 1.10
C SER A 127 -4.57 -7.98 0.07
N HIS A 128 -5.04 -6.83 0.52
CA HIS A 128 -5.02 -5.58 -0.22
C HIS A 128 -3.94 -4.70 0.39
N ILE A 129 -3.05 -4.18 -0.44
CA ILE A 129 -1.94 -3.31 -0.04
C ILE A 129 -2.28 -1.92 -0.56
N ARG A 130 -2.35 -0.94 0.32
CA ARG A 130 -2.51 0.47 -0.04
C ARG A 130 -1.36 1.26 0.55
N ILE A 131 -0.75 2.09 -0.28
CA ILE A 131 0.32 3.01 0.11
C ILE A 131 -0.08 4.38 -0.38
N SER A 132 0.08 5.37 0.49
CA SER A 132 -0.12 6.77 0.17
C SER A 132 1.15 7.54 0.49
N VAL A 133 1.52 8.44 -0.39
CA VAL A 133 2.66 9.36 -0.25
C VAL A 133 2.14 10.79 -0.23
N ASP A 134 2.87 11.66 0.46
CA ASP A 134 2.53 13.06 0.67
C ASP A 134 3.82 13.90 0.66
N LEU A 135 3.72 15.21 0.50
CA LEU A 135 4.83 16.15 0.69
C LEU A 135 5.06 16.40 2.19
N GLU A 136 6.34 16.50 2.60
CA GLU A 136 6.72 16.77 3.99
C GLU A 136 6.53 18.23 4.36
#